data_48309746bba049f01c946a98dae37dd2
#
_entry.id   48309746bba049f01c946a98dae37dd2
#
_cell.length_a   1.000
_cell.length_b   1.000
_cell.length_c   1.000
_cell.angle_alpha   90.00
_cell.angle_beta   90.00
_cell.angle_gamma   90.00
#
_symmetry.space_group_name_H-M   'P 1'
#
loop_
_entity.id
_entity.type
_entity.pdbx_description
1 polymer ?
#
loop_
_entity_poly.entity_id
_entity_poly.type
_entity_poly.pdbx_seq_one_letter_code
_entity_poly.pdbx_strand_id
1 'polypeptide(L)'
;VGPGPDFHDAAIRIGDSVRRGAVEIHRDVADWRRHGHHNDPAYSEVILHVVWLASGEETGGPSGVPVFCLGDHLPQPWHVLLDEITGSDYPYAQKVAPGGCAADWANVGDEHLSRLLRIAGLARFDDKVLRLQRGMVANGVAQALYEAVFEALGYKVNQEPMRVLARELPLELLADLPDPMTREAALFGAAGLLPDPSVDHVDPIWQQHVAELWDRWWTLGLPRLDLDWSSRSSRPLNSTHRRLAAGLELLEASKWNLHGWLVGLAAAATTASQLAHLLRESLRVRSRWEAFRTFGARTSRPATLLGACRRQDLLVNVVLPFLVASGRRSGDTALAASATEAYCGVPPLQNNRVLTEAVHRFLVPPSRAAVVLGGACEQQGIIELYRSFCLSLESACENCPFVQRDSVAQPRPAEYIS
;
A
#
# COMPACT_ATOMS: atom_id res chain seq x y z
N VAL A 1 9.80 -8.54 2.11
CA VAL A 1 11.07 -8.39 2.81
C VAL A 1 10.70 -8.27 4.27
N GLY A 2 11.06 -9.28 5.09
CA GLY A 2 10.85 -9.34 6.52
C GLY A 2 11.94 -8.59 7.31
N PRO A 3 11.91 -8.63 8.64
CA PRO A 3 13.02 -8.18 9.46
C PRO A 3 14.25 -9.08 9.22
N GLY A 4 15.43 -8.49 9.04
CA GLY A 4 16.68 -9.20 8.79
C GLY A 4 17.32 -8.85 7.44
N PRO A 5 18.39 -9.56 7.05
CA PRO A 5 19.15 -9.34 5.83
C PRO A 5 18.31 -9.43 4.56
N ASP A 6 18.72 -8.71 3.51
CA ASP A 6 18.00 -8.65 2.23
C ASP A 6 17.88 -10.02 1.54
N PHE A 7 18.89 -10.87 1.68
CA PHE A 7 18.88 -12.24 1.16
C PHE A 7 19.29 -13.22 2.26
N HIS A 8 18.51 -14.29 2.37
CA HIS A 8 18.80 -15.41 3.26
C HIS A 8 19.29 -16.61 2.42
N ASP A 9 20.12 -17.46 3.03
CA ASP A 9 20.63 -18.70 2.44
C ASP A 9 21.29 -18.54 1.04
N ALA A 10 21.99 -17.43 0.85
CA ALA A 10 22.74 -17.19 -0.37
C ALA A 10 24.00 -18.08 -0.42
N ALA A 11 24.29 -18.64 -1.60
CA ALA A 11 25.54 -19.33 -1.84
C ALA A 11 26.46 -18.43 -2.68
N ILE A 12 27.61 -18.02 -2.13
CA ILE A 12 28.53 -17.08 -2.74
C ILE A 12 29.90 -17.74 -2.89
N ARG A 13 30.49 -17.63 -4.08
CA ARG A 13 31.85 -18.03 -4.31
C ARG A 13 32.79 -16.86 -4.05
N ILE A 14 33.73 -17.03 -3.11
CA ILE A 14 34.79 -16.06 -2.81
C ILE A 14 36.11 -16.78 -3.01
N GLY A 15 36.80 -16.47 -4.10
CA GLY A 15 37.93 -17.25 -4.56
C GLY A 15 37.53 -18.69 -4.88
N ASP A 16 38.23 -19.67 -4.33
CA ASP A 16 37.97 -21.10 -4.55
C ASP A 16 36.95 -21.69 -3.55
N SER A 17 36.44 -20.91 -2.60
CA SER A 17 35.52 -21.39 -1.59
C SER A 17 34.09 -20.90 -1.84
N VAL A 18 33.09 -21.77 -1.58
CA VAL A 18 31.67 -21.42 -1.57
C VAL A 18 31.24 -21.26 -0.12
N ARG A 19 30.76 -20.07 0.25
CA ARG A 19 30.16 -19.77 1.54
C ARG A 19 28.65 -19.69 1.41
N ARG A 20 27.93 -20.16 2.43
CA ARG A 20 26.47 -20.00 2.56
C ARG A 20 26.15 -19.13 3.74
N GLY A 21 25.18 -18.22 3.58
CA GLY A 21 24.75 -17.30 4.60
C GLY A 21 23.88 -16.18 4.05
N ALA A 22 23.72 -15.11 4.80
CA ALA A 22 22.93 -13.97 4.39
C ALA A 22 23.75 -12.92 3.63
N VAL A 23 23.08 -12.10 2.82
CA VAL A 23 23.65 -10.93 2.13
C VAL A 23 22.83 -9.72 2.48
N GLU A 24 23.51 -8.63 2.81
CA GLU A 24 22.89 -7.32 3.04
C GLU A 24 23.36 -6.34 1.97
N ILE A 25 22.41 -5.51 1.50
CA ILE A 25 22.69 -4.50 0.47
C ILE A 25 22.41 -3.10 1.03
N HIS A 26 23.38 -2.22 0.88
CA HIS A 26 23.23 -0.81 1.25
C HIS A 26 23.64 0.12 0.12
N ARG A 27 23.28 1.38 0.27
CA ARG A 27 23.79 2.41 -0.63
C ARG A 27 25.23 2.77 -0.32
N ASP A 28 25.57 2.78 0.97
CA ASP A 28 26.89 3.18 1.48
C ASP A 28 27.34 2.24 2.60
N VAL A 29 28.65 2.06 2.75
CA VAL A 29 29.24 1.24 3.84
C VAL A 29 28.78 1.73 5.23
N ALA A 30 28.67 3.03 5.43
CA ALA A 30 28.25 3.62 6.70
C ALA A 30 26.81 3.27 7.10
N ASP A 31 25.98 2.83 6.14
CA ASP A 31 24.59 2.45 6.40
C ASP A 31 24.47 1.26 7.34
N TRP A 32 25.46 0.37 7.35
CA TRP A 32 25.50 -0.75 8.29
C TRP A 32 25.39 -0.30 9.76
N ARG A 33 26.17 0.72 10.12
CA ARG A 33 26.12 1.29 11.49
C ARG A 33 24.93 2.21 11.68
N ARG A 34 24.60 3.01 10.69
CA ARG A 34 23.47 3.95 10.73
C ARG A 34 22.13 3.25 10.94
N HIS A 35 21.98 2.04 10.37
CA HIS A 35 20.78 1.20 10.53
C HIS A 35 20.84 0.30 11.77
N GLY A 36 21.94 0.31 12.53
CA GLY A 36 22.08 -0.44 13.77
C GLY A 36 22.36 -1.94 13.59
N HIS A 37 22.68 -2.42 12.37
CA HIS A 37 22.87 -3.84 12.07
C HIS A 37 24.03 -4.49 12.85
N HIS A 38 24.98 -3.70 13.31
CA HIS A 38 26.10 -4.18 14.15
C HIS A 38 25.66 -4.65 15.55
N ASN A 39 24.46 -4.29 15.99
CA ASN A 39 23.87 -4.66 17.28
C ASN A 39 22.66 -5.59 17.13
N ASP A 40 22.27 -5.95 15.91
CA ASP A 40 21.08 -6.77 15.64
C ASP A 40 21.50 -8.23 15.37
N PRO A 41 21.13 -9.19 16.24
CA PRO A 41 21.44 -10.61 16.05
C PRO A 41 20.94 -11.19 14.72
N ALA A 42 19.90 -10.61 14.11
CA ALA A 42 19.38 -11.03 12.81
C ALA A 42 20.42 -10.94 11.68
N TYR A 43 21.46 -10.10 11.85
CA TYR A 43 22.52 -9.89 10.86
C TYR A 43 23.80 -10.68 11.14
N SER A 44 23.80 -11.55 12.18
CA SER A 44 24.99 -12.35 12.55
C SER A 44 25.44 -13.34 11.48
N GLU A 45 24.53 -13.76 10.62
CA GLU A 45 24.76 -14.72 9.52
C GLU A 45 25.13 -14.05 8.18
N VAL A 46 25.38 -12.74 8.17
CA VAL A 46 25.75 -12.02 6.96
C VAL A 46 27.18 -12.39 6.55
N ILE A 47 27.34 -12.92 5.34
CA ILE A 47 28.61 -13.35 4.76
C ILE A 47 29.15 -12.42 3.68
N LEU A 48 28.32 -11.47 3.21
CA LEU A 48 28.68 -10.46 2.23
C LEU A 48 27.85 -9.20 2.45
N HIS A 49 28.52 -8.06 2.51
CA HIS A 49 27.90 -6.74 2.50
C HIS A 49 28.11 -6.09 1.13
N VAL A 50 27.06 -5.92 0.36
CA VAL A 50 27.10 -5.26 -0.95
C VAL A 50 26.75 -3.80 -0.78
N VAL A 51 27.57 -2.90 -1.34
CA VAL A 51 27.30 -1.46 -1.29
C VAL A 51 27.31 -0.87 -2.71
N TRP A 52 26.54 0.19 -2.89
CA TRP A 52 26.54 0.92 -4.17
C TRP A 52 27.76 1.83 -4.31
N LEU A 53 28.11 2.54 -3.24
CA LEU A 53 29.25 3.45 -3.14
C LEU A 53 30.04 3.13 -1.87
N ALA A 54 31.33 3.20 -1.94
CA ALA A 54 32.21 3.21 -0.79
C ALA A 54 32.69 4.65 -0.54
N SER A 55 31.81 5.51 0.00
CA SER A 55 32.16 6.88 0.34
C SER A 55 32.72 6.93 1.75
N GLY A 56 34.04 7.11 1.88
CA GLY A 56 34.73 7.33 3.16
C GLY A 56 35.38 6.07 3.77
N GLU A 57 35.98 6.24 4.92
CA GLU A 57 36.81 5.24 5.59
C GLU A 57 36.15 3.85 5.66
N GLU A 58 36.89 2.82 5.30
CA GLU A 58 36.51 1.39 5.31
C GLU A 58 35.99 0.86 6.66
N THR A 59 35.86 1.70 7.68
CA THR A 59 35.57 1.36 9.07
C THR A 59 34.10 1.19 9.40
N GLY A 60 33.19 1.37 8.45
CA GLY A 60 31.74 1.34 8.71
C GLY A 60 31.05 -0.03 8.59
N GLY A 61 31.65 -0.99 7.91
CA GLY A 61 31.07 -2.29 7.63
C GLY A 61 31.13 -3.30 8.77
N PRO A 62 30.51 -4.50 8.61
CA PRO A 62 30.58 -5.57 9.58
C PRO A 62 32.01 -6.12 9.71
N SER A 63 32.48 -6.32 10.94
CA SER A 63 33.83 -6.85 11.20
C SER A 63 33.95 -8.27 10.64
N GLY A 64 34.95 -8.50 9.79
CA GLY A 64 35.22 -9.84 9.23
C GLY A 64 34.33 -10.28 8.07
N VAL A 65 33.40 -9.44 7.61
CA VAL A 65 32.56 -9.69 6.44
C VAL A 65 33.09 -8.89 5.26
N PRO A 66 33.34 -9.51 4.10
CA PRO A 66 33.77 -8.79 2.91
C PRO A 66 32.73 -7.78 2.45
N VAL A 67 33.19 -6.59 2.05
CA VAL A 67 32.39 -5.55 1.43
C VAL A 67 32.65 -5.56 -0.07
N PHE A 68 31.59 -5.56 -0.86
CA PHE A 68 31.65 -5.50 -2.32
C PHE A 68 31.01 -4.20 -2.80
N CYS A 69 31.82 -3.30 -3.38
CA CYS A 69 31.31 -2.06 -3.97
C CYS A 69 30.84 -2.31 -5.41
N LEU A 70 29.54 -2.34 -5.61
CA LEU A 70 28.95 -2.61 -6.92
C LEU A 70 29.27 -1.48 -7.92
N GLY A 71 29.30 -0.24 -7.46
CA GLY A 71 29.57 0.92 -8.31
C GLY A 71 30.90 0.85 -9.04
N ASP A 72 31.93 0.25 -8.41
CA ASP A 72 33.28 0.13 -8.98
C ASP A 72 33.39 -0.99 -10.05
N HIS A 73 32.37 -1.85 -10.14
CA HIS A 73 32.35 -3.01 -11.02
C HIS A 73 31.33 -2.92 -12.14
N LEU A 74 30.71 -1.74 -12.32
CA LEU A 74 29.78 -1.53 -13.42
C LEU A 74 30.49 -1.51 -14.78
N PRO A 75 29.96 -2.22 -15.80
CA PRO A 75 30.56 -2.24 -17.14
C PRO A 75 30.47 -0.90 -17.88
N GLN A 76 29.54 -0.04 -17.44
CA GLN A 76 29.27 1.28 -18.02
C GLN A 76 28.89 2.28 -16.92
N PRO A 77 28.99 3.59 -17.19
CA PRO A 77 28.51 4.60 -16.26
C PRO A 77 27.01 4.40 -15.91
N TRP A 78 26.69 4.62 -14.65
CA TRP A 78 25.35 4.39 -14.09
C TRP A 78 24.21 5.02 -14.91
N HIS A 79 24.37 6.26 -15.36
CA HIS A 79 23.34 6.96 -16.14
C HIS A 79 23.07 6.30 -17.51
N VAL A 80 24.07 5.65 -18.10
CA VAL A 80 23.90 4.89 -19.35
C VAL A 80 23.15 3.58 -19.07
N LEU A 81 23.52 2.88 -17.99
CA LEU A 81 22.83 1.65 -17.58
C LEU A 81 21.36 1.90 -17.22
N LEU A 82 21.03 3.06 -16.63
CA LEU A 82 19.64 3.41 -16.32
C LEU A 82 18.73 3.47 -17.55
N ASP A 83 19.26 3.95 -18.67
CA ASP A 83 18.52 4.05 -19.94
C ASP A 83 18.38 2.67 -20.63
N GLU A 84 19.31 1.74 -20.34
CA GLU A 84 19.31 0.39 -20.90
C GLU A 84 18.56 -0.63 -20.05
N ILE A 85 18.48 -0.43 -18.72
CA ILE A 85 17.78 -1.34 -17.81
C ILE A 85 16.29 -1.08 -17.88
N THR A 86 15.58 -1.86 -18.67
CA THR A 86 14.14 -1.97 -18.55
C THR A 86 13.79 -2.88 -17.37
N GLY A 87 12.74 -2.53 -16.60
CA GLY A 87 12.32 -3.33 -15.43
C GLY A 87 11.99 -4.79 -15.76
N SER A 88 11.80 -5.13 -17.05
CA SER A 88 11.61 -6.49 -17.56
C SER A 88 12.91 -7.31 -17.64
N ASP A 89 14.08 -6.66 -17.64
CA ASP A 89 15.38 -7.30 -17.81
C ASP A 89 16.08 -7.56 -16.48
N TYR A 90 15.43 -7.23 -15.37
CA TYR A 90 15.97 -7.47 -14.04
C TYR A 90 16.09 -8.99 -13.78
N PRO A 91 17.31 -9.55 -13.62
CA PRO A 91 17.52 -11.00 -13.57
C PRO A 91 16.88 -11.69 -12.36
N TYR A 92 16.53 -10.94 -11.32
CA TYR A 92 15.84 -11.42 -10.12
C TYR A 92 14.35 -11.05 -10.07
N ALA A 93 13.83 -10.29 -11.04
CA ALA A 93 12.41 -10.37 -11.33
C ALA A 93 12.20 -11.82 -11.76
N GLN A 94 11.74 -12.68 -10.85
CA GLN A 94 11.20 -13.96 -11.25
C GLN A 94 10.19 -13.61 -12.34
N LYS A 95 10.57 -13.88 -13.60
CA LYS A 95 9.63 -13.78 -14.71
C LYS A 95 8.53 -14.76 -14.34
N VAL A 96 7.42 -14.26 -13.85
CA VAL A 96 6.28 -15.11 -13.58
C VAL A 96 5.96 -15.78 -14.90
N ALA A 97 6.20 -17.08 -14.97
CA ALA A 97 5.93 -17.82 -16.19
C ALA A 97 4.46 -17.67 -16.55
N PRO A 98 4.11 -17.63 -17.84
CA PRO A 98 2.72 -17.69 -18.26
C PRO A 98 2.01 -18.89 -17.61
N GLY A 99 0.76 -18.69 -17.21
CA GLY A 99 -0.08 -19.77 -16.69
C GLY A 99 -0.43 -20.77 -17.78
N GLY A 100 -0.84 -21.98 -17.38
CA GLY A 100 -1.35 -22.96 -18.33
C GLY A 100 -2.54 -22.46 -19.16
N CYS A 101 -3.32 -21.51 -18.62
CA CYS A 101 -4.43 -20.86 -19.30
C CYS A 101 -4.02 -19.76 -20.29
N ALA A 102 -2.76 -19.33 -20.29
CA ALA A 102 -2.35 -18.15 -21.08
C ALA A 102 -2.52 -18.37 -22.60
N ALA A 103 -2.29 -19.60 -23.08
CA ALA A 103 -2.49 -19.99 -24.47
C ALA A 103 -3.97 -19.91 -24.87
N ASP A 104 -4.86 -20.40 -23.98
CA ASP A 104 -6.32 -20.35 -24.19
C ASP A 104 -6.80 -18.90 -24.19
N TRP A 105 -6.32 -18.10 -23.27
CA TRP A 105 -6.65 -16.67 -23.18
C TRP A 105 -6.13 -15.87 -24.37
N ALA A 106 -5.01 -16.28 -24.98
CA ALA A 106 -4.50 -15.65 -26.18
C ALA A 106 -5.49 -15.72 -27.37
N ASN A 107 -6.32 -16.76 -27.40
CA ASN A 107 -7.33 -16.98 -28.44
C ASN A 107 -8.68 -16.31 -28.16
N VAL A 108 -8.88 -15.78 -26.94
CA VAL A 108 -10.11 -15.06 -26.56
C VAL A 108 -10.00 -13.60 -27.00
N GLY A 109 -11.06 -13.06 -27.61
CA GLY A 109 -11.10 -11.65 -28.03
C GLY A 109 -10.99 -10.68 -26.86
N ASP A 110 -10.33 -9.55 -27.06
CA ASP A 110 -10.03 -8.57 -26.02
C ASP A 110 -11.28 -8.01 -25.32
N GLU A 111 -12.35 -7.78 -26.05
CA GLU A 111 -13.63 -7.32 -25.50
C GLU A 111 -14.23 -8.35 -24.54
N HIS A 112 -14.14 -9.63 -24.91
CA HIS A 112 -14.65 -10.71 -24.05
C HIS A 112 -13.82 -10.85 -22.78
N LEU A 113 -12.49 -10.78 -22.88
CA LEU A 113 -11.60 -10.77 -21.72
C LEU A 113 -11.87 -9.57 -20.82
N SER A 114 -12.00 -8.38 -21.38
CA SER A 114 -12.29 -7.17 -20.61
C SER A 114 -13.61 -7.30 -19.84
N ARG A 115 -14.64 -7.89 -20.46
CA ARG A 115 -15.94 -8.16 -19.83
C ARG A 115 -15.82 -9.17 -18.69
N LEU A 116 -15.08 -10.25 -18.88
CA LEU A 116 -14.81 -11.26 -17.85
C LEU A 116 -14.07 -10.65 -16.67
N LEU A 117 -13.05 -9.85 -16.94
CA LEU A 117 -12.28 -9.16 -15.89
C LEU A 117 -13.12 -8.13 -15.15
N ARG A 118 -14.05 -7.46 -15.83
CA ARG A 118 -15.00 -6.56 -15.17
C ARG A 118 -15.92 -7.29 -14.20
N ILE A 119 -16.41 -8.48 -14.56
CA ILE A 119 -17.21 -9.33 -13.67
C ILE A 119 -16.39 -9.72 -12.43
N ALA A 120 -15.17 -10.20 -12.61
CA ALA A 120 -14.28 -10.54 -11.50
C ALA A 120 -13.92 -9.29 -10.64
N GLY A 121 -13.77 -8.13 -11.27
CA GLY A 121 -13.53 -6.86 -10.58
C GLY A 121 -14.72 -6.40 -9.74
N LEU A 122 -15.93 -6.63 -10.20
CA LEU A 122 -17.17 -6.38 -9.44
C LEU A 122 -17.33 -7.36 -8.27
N ALA A 123 -16.99 -8.63 -8.46
CA ALA A 123 -16.97 -9.60 -7.35
C ALA A 123 -16.01 -9.16 -6.24
N ARG A 124 -14.78 -8.79 -6.60
CA ARG A 124 -13.82 -8.23 -5.65
C ARG A 124 -14.28 -6.92 -4.98
N PHE A 125 -15.01 -6.09 -5.72
CA PHE A 125 -15.63 -4.89 -5.17
C PHE A 125 -16.70 -5.22 -4.15
N ASP A 126 -17.55 -6.21 -4.43
CA ASP A 126 -18.58 -6.70 -3.53
C ASP A 126 -17.99 -7.29 -2.24
N ASP A 127 -16.88 -7.99 -2.27
CA ASP A 127 -16.18 -8.46 -1.07
C ASP A 127 -15.76 -7.30 -0.16
N LYS A 128 -15.29 -6.19 -0.76
CA LYS A 128 -14.98 -4.98 0.01
C LYS A 128 -16.23 -4.35 0.62
N VAL A 129 -17.34 -4.30 -0.12
CA VAL A 129 -18.64 -3.83 0.36
C VAL A 129 -19.11 -4.68 1.55
N LEU A 130 -19.07 -6.00 1.44
CA LEU A 130 -19.45 -6.93 2.50
C LEU A 130 -18.57 -6.77 3.75
N ARG A 131 -17.27 -6.59 3.58
CA ARG A 131 -16.35 -6.32 4.70
C ARG A 131 -16.75 -5.04 5.44
N LEU A 132 -17.05 -3.97 4.71
CA LEU A 132 -17.49 -2.70 5.29
C LEU A 132 -18.85 -2.83 5.98
N GLN A 133 -19.81 -3.56 5.40
CA GLN A 133 -21.11 -3.82 6.04
C GLN A 133 -20.96 -4.56 7.38
N ARG A 134 -20.06 -5.56 7.45
CA ARG A 134 -19.75 -6.23 8.73
C ARG A 134 -19.18 -5.24 9.75
N GLY A 135 -18.23 -4.38 9.33
CA GLY A 135 -17.71 -3.31 10.20
C GLY A 135 -18.79 -2.33 10.67
N MET A 136 -19.72 -1.94 9.78
CA MET A 136 -20.84 -1.05 10.12
C MET A 136 -21.82 -1.68 11.14
N VAL A 137 -22.00 -3.00 11.08
CA VAL A 137 -22.81 -3.74 12.04
C VAL A 137 -22.12 -3.81 13.40
N ALA A 138 -20.82 -4.06 13.42
CA ALA A 138 -20.06 -4.24 14.64
C ALA A 138 -19.78 -2.92 15.38
N ASN A 139 -19.38 -1.86 14.65
CA ASN A 139 -18.78 -0.66 15.22
C ASN A 139 -19.58 0.63 14.89
N GLY A 140 -20.66 0.52 14.12
CA GLY A 140 -21.39 1.68 13.60
C GLY A 140 -20.77 2.22 12.29
N VAL A 141 -21.59 3.01 11.57
CA VAL A 141 -21.25 3.44 10.19
C VAL A 141 -20.05 4.37 10.15
N ALA A 142 -20.02 5.38 11.04
CA ALA A 142 -18.95 6.36 11.07
C ALA A 142 -17.60 5.75 11.49
N GLN A 143 -17.61 4.92 12.54
CA GLN A 143 -16.43 4.23 13.04
C GLN A 143 -15.86 3.26 11.99
N ALA A 144 -16.71 2.49 11.31
CA ALA A 144 -16.28 1.55 10.27
C ALA A 144 -15.59 2.26 9.09
N LEU A 145 -16.08 3.43 8.70
CA LEU A 145 -15.41 4.25 7.67
C LEU A 145 -14.06 4.77 8.15
N TYR A 146 -14.01 5.29 9.37
CA TYR A 146 -12.78 5.78 9.97
C TYR A 146 -11.71 4.70 10.03
N GLU A 147 -12.04 3.51 10.56
CA GLU A 147 -11.13 2.37 10.59
C GLU A 147 -10.64 1.98 9.18
N ALA A 148 -11.53 1.91 8.20
CA ALA A 148 -11.20 1.53 6.83
C ALA A 148 -10.27 2.55 6.15
N VAL A 149 -10.49 3.86 6.39
CA VAL A 149 -9.62 4.92 5.88
C VAL A 149 -8.23 4.83 6.51
N PHE A 150 -8.14 4.67 7.82
CA PHE A 150 -6.87 4.56 8.53
C PHE A 150 -6.11 3.29 8.13
N GLU A 151 -6.75 2.14 8.09
CA GLU A 151 -6.17 0.90 7.55
C GLU A 151 -5.57 1.13 6.16
N ALA A 152 -6.35 1.74 5.26
CA ALA A 152 -5.88 2.03 3.92
C ALA A 152 -4.71 3.02 3.88
N LEU A 153 -4.64 4.01 4.77
CA LEU A 153 -3.51 4.94 4.90
C LEU A 153 -2.23 4.25 5.36
N GLY A 154 -2.31 3.12 6.06
CA GLY A 154 -1.16 2.33 6.50
C GLY A 154 -0.40 1.64 5.37
N TYR A 155 -0.88 1.66 4.14
CA TYR A 155 -0.33 0.89 3.02
C TYR A 155 -0.23 -0.62 3.36
N LYS A 156 0.74 -1.32 2.74
CA LYS A 156 0.88 -2.76 2.95
C LYS A 156 1.43 -3.12 4.33
N VAL A 157 2.37 -2.31 4.84
CA VAL A 157 3.18 -2.69 6.01
C VAL A 157 2.63 -2.15 7.34
N ASN A 158 1.85 -1.06 7.30
CA ASN A 158 1.29 -0.43 8.50
C ASN A 158 -0.25 -0.45 8.53
N GLN A 159 -0.90 -1.32 7.74
CA GLN A 159 -2.36 -1.46 7.74
C GLN A 159 -2.89 -1.86 9.10
N GLU A 160 -2.29 -2.89 9.70
CA GLU A 160 -2.71 -3.40 11.00
C GLU A 160 -2.46 -2.40 12.12
N PRO A 161 -1.26 -1.80 12.30
CA PRO A 161 -1.07 -0.74 13.29
C PRO A 161 -2.04 0.43 13.16
N MET A 162 -2.31 0.88 11.93
CA MET A 162 -3.29 1.96 11.68
C MET A 162 -4.72 1.55 12.05
N ARG A 163 -5.10 0.30 11.77
CA ARG A 163 -6.42 -0.24 12.12
C ARG A 163 -6.58 -0.38 13.63
N VAL A 164 -5.54 -0.88 14.32
CA VAL A 164 -5.53 -0.97 15.79
C VAL A 164 -5.64 0.41 16.40
N LEU A 165 -4.83 1.38 15.93
CA LEU A 165 -4.92 2.76 16.40
C LEU A 165 -6.35 3.33 16.27
N ALA A 166 -7.00 3.13 15.13
CA ALA A 166 -8.35 3.63 14.89
C ALA A 166 -9.42 2.96 15.76
N ARG A 167 -9.18 1.74 16.22
CA ARG A 167 -10.08 1.03 17.17
C ARG A 167 -9.88 1.48 18.61
N GLU A 168 -8.62 1.56 19.04
CA GLU A 168 -8.26 1.93 20.41
C GLU A 168 -8.46 3.43 20.67
N LEU A 169 -8.53 4.23 19.61
CA LEU A 169 -8.82 5.66 19.64
C LEU A 169 -10.09 5.94 18.79
N PRO A 170 -11.28 5.65 19.32
CA PRO A 170 -12.52 5.75 18.56
C PRO A 170 -12.79 7.14 18.03
N LEU A 171 -13.50 7.21 16.88
CA LEU A 171 -13.84 8.47 16.21
C LEU A 171 -14.59 9.44 17.12
N GLU A 172 -15.53 8.94 17.92
CA GLU A 172 -16.33 9.72 18.85
C GLU A 172 -15.45 10.39 19.92
N LEU A 173 -14.50 9.63 20.50
CA LEU A 173 -13.56 10.17 21.47
C LEU A 173 -12.75 11.33 20.86
N LEU A 174 -12.23 11.16 19.63
CA LEU A 174 -11.47 12.21 18.96
C LEU A 174 -12.34 13.42 18.61
N ALA A 175 -13.58 13.20 18.15
CA ALA A 175 -14.52 14.26 17.79
C ALA A 175 -14.91 15.14 18.99
N ASP A 176 -15.01 14.55 20.17
CA ASP A 176 -15.38 15.23 21.42
C ASP A 176 -14.24 16.06 22.02
N LEU A 177 -13.01 15.88 21.55
CA LEU A 177 -11.89 16.69 22.01
C LEU A 177 -12.03 18.17 21.60
N PRO A 178 -11.63 19.12 22.46
CA PRO A 178 -12.06 20.51 22.35
C PRO A 178 -11.51 21.27 21.14
N ASP A 179 -10.31 20.90 20.67
CA ASP A 179 -9.61 21.67 19.63
C ASP A 179 -8.68 20.77 18.77
N PRO A 180 -8.30 21.23 17.56
CA PRO A 180 -7.46 20.43 16.65
C PRO A 180 -6.10 20.04 17.24
N MET A 181 -5.50 20.89 18.09
CA MET A 181 -4.21 20.60 18.73
C MET A 181 -4.34 19.42 19.70
N THR A 182 -5.41 19.38 20.48
CA THR A 182 -5.70 18.29 21.43
C THR A 182 -5.95 16.97 20.68
N ARG A 183 -6.63 17.03 19.53
CA ARG A 183 -6.86 15.86 18.66
C ARG A 183 -5.56 15.35 18.03
N GLU A 184 -4.70 16.26 17.57
CA GLU A 184 -3.36 15.92 17.08
C GLU A 184 -2.52 15.27 18.18
N ALA A 185 -2.53 15.83 19.40
CA ALA A 185 -1.83 15.29 20.55
C ALA A 185 -2.32 13.87 20.90
N ALA A 186 -3.64 13.66 20.93
CA ALA A 186 -4.25 12.35 21.17
C ALA A 186 -3.80 11.31 20.14
N LEU A 187 -3.88 11.67 18.85
CA LEU A 187 -3.57 10.75 17.75
C LEU A 187 -2.09 10.39 17.69
N PHE A 188 -1.20 11.40 17.72
CA PHE A 188 0.25 11.17 17.65
C PHE A 188 0.80 10.57 18.95
N GLY A 189 0.24 10.95 20.11
CA GLY A 189 0.62 10.40 21.41
C GLY A 189 0.24 8.93 21.54
N ALA A 190 -1.02 8.57 21.27
CA ALA A 190 -1.47 7.19 21.29
C ALA A 190 -0.69 6.32 20.28
N ALA A 191 -0.38 6.88 19.10
CA ALA A 191 0.44 6.20 18.11
C ALA A 191 1.91 6.02 18.52
N GLY A 192 2.37 6.64 19.60
CA GLY A 192 3.77 6.61 20.02
C GLY A 192 4.72 7.35 19.07
N LEU A 193 4.20 8.34 18.32
CA LEU A 193 4.94 9.09 17.31
C LEU A 193 5.24 10.54 17.70
N LEU A 194 4.86 10.97 18.91
CA LEU A 194 5.37 12.21 19.48
C LEU A 194 6.85 12.04 19.85
N PRO A 195 7.76 12.88 19.32
CA PRO A 195 9.17 12.80 19.68
C PRO A 195 9.35 13.26 21.12
N ASP A 196 10.25 12.60 21.86
CA ASP A 196 10.68 13.08 23.17
C ASP A 196 11.60 14.28 22.99
N PRO A 197 11.22 15.50 23.44
CA PRO A 197 12.02 16.72 23.23
C PRO A 197 13.38 16.68 23.92
N SER A 198 13.59 15.78 24.90
CA SER A 198 14.84 15.66 25.62
C SER A 198 15.87 14.77 24.93
N VAL A 199 15.43 13.91 24.01
CA VAL A 199 16.27 12.88 23.36
C VAL A 199 16.21 13.00 21.84
N ASP A 200 15.03 13.25 21.28
CA ASP A 200 14.81 13.20 19.84
C ASP A 200 15.12 14.56 19.18
N HIS A 201 15.64 14.49 17.96
CA HIS A 201 15.82 15.69 17.16
C HIS A 201 14.47 16.20 16.65
N VAL A 202 14.11 17.42 17.04
CA VAL A 202 12.93 18.16 16.57
C VAL A 202 13.36 19.36 15.73
N ASP A 203 12.82 19.50 14.52
CA ASP A 203 13.09 20.69 13.69
C ASP A 203 12.62 21.97 14.41
N PRO A 204 13.40 23.06 14.36
CA PRO A 204 13.06 24.31 15.07
C PRO A 204 11.64 24.83 14.84
N ILE A 205 11.07 24.62 13.65
CA ILE A 205 9.68 25.01 13.33
C ILE A 205 8.66 24.23 14.17
N TRP A 206 9.00 23.01 14.58
CA TRP A 206 8.11 22.12 15.33
C TRP A 206 8.30 22.20 16.85
N GLN A 207 9.40 22.79 17.35
CA GLN A 207 9.75 22.75 18.80
C GLN A 207 8.61 23.21 19.71
N GLN A 208 8.10 24.43 19.47
CA GLN A 208 6.97 24.93 20.28
C GLN A 208 5.73 24.06 20.13
N HIS A 209 5.41 23.68 18.90
CA HIS A 209 4.24 22.84 18.61
C HIS A 209 4.33 21.48 19.31
N VAL A 210 5.49 20.82 19.28
CA VAL A 210 5.72 19.54 19.96
C VAL A 210 5.58 19.71 21.47
N ALA A 211 6.11 20.77 22.06
CA ALA A 211 5.94 21.05 23.48
C ALA A 211 4.45 21.18 23.87
N GLU A 212 3.68 21.94 23.07
CA GLU A 212 2.24 22.08 23.27
C GLU A 212 1.48 20.74 23.09
N LEU A 213 1.89 19.90 22.14
CA LEU A 213 1.31 18.57 21.97
C LEU A 213 1.59 17.68 23.19
N TRP A 214 2.81 17.74 23.77
CA TRP A 214 3.15 17.01 24.98
C TRP A 214 2.32 17.42 26.19
N ASP A 215 2.15 18.73 26.44
CA ASP A 215 1.36 19.24 27.55
C ASP A 215 -0.10 18.74 27.45
N ARG A 216 -0.67 18.75 26.25
CA ARG A 216 -2.03 18.22 26.02
C ARG A 216 -2.10 16.71 26.16
N TRP A 217 -1.13 15.99 25.61
CA TRP A 217 -1.05 14.54 25.71
C TRP A 217 -1.04 14.07 27.15
N TRP A 218 -0.19 14.68 27.99
CA TRP A 218 -0.15 14.38 29.42
C TRP A 218 -1.48 14.69 30.14
N THR A 219 -2.12 15.79 29.76
CA THR A 219 -3.42 16.20 30.33
C THR A 219 -4.53 15.20 29.97
N LEU A 220 -4.48 14.60 28.78
CA LEU A 220 -5.47 13.62 28.31
C LEU A 220 -5.39 12.29 29.08
N GLY A 221 -4.24 11.91 29.59
CA GLY A 221 -4.05 10.64 30.30
C GLY A 221 -4.37 9.39 29.47
N LEU A 222 -4.34 9.51 28.14
CA LEU A 222 -4.56 8.38 27.23
C LEU A 222 -3.33 7.45 27.19
N PRO A 223 -3.51 6.14 27.02
CA PRO A 223 -2.39 5.22 26.92
C PRO A 223 -1.65 5.36 25.60
N ARG A 224 -0.33 5.28 25.62
CA ARG A 224 0.46 4.99 24.43
C ARG A 224 0.24 3.53 24.04
N LEU A 225 -0.13 3.31 22.79
CA LEU A 225 -0.35 1.97 22.25
C LEU A 225 0.98 1.33 21.83
N ASP A 226 1.08 0.03 22.01
CA ASP A 226 2.21 -0.76 21.49
C ASP A 226 1.91 -1.16 20.05
N LEU A 227 2.37 -0.33 19.11
CA LEU A 227 2.12 -0.48 17.68
C LEU A 227 3.43 -0.75 16.95
N ASP A 228 3.49 -1.87 16.25
CA ASP A 228 4.66 -2.24 15.43
C ASP A 228 4.69 -1.45 14.12
N TRP A 229 5.22 -0.22 14.17
CA TRP A 229 5.39 0.61 13.01
C TRP A 229 6.58 0.18 12.16
N SER A 230 6.34 -0.30 10.95
CA SER A 230 7.40 -0.59 10.00
C SER A 230 7.82 0.66 9.24
N SER A 231 9.09 1.03 9.36
CA SER A 231 9.75 2.05 8.52
C SER A 231 10.37 1.45 7.26
N ARG A 232 10.57 0.13 7.24
CA ARG A 232 11.16 -0.64 6.14
C ARG A 232 10.21 -0.62 4.95
N SER A 233 10.69 -0.45 3.74
CA SER A 233 9.90 -0.38 2.50
C SER A 233 8.98 0.84 2.32
N SER A 234 8.92 1.79 3.24
CA SER A 234 8.17 3.02 2.98
C SER A 234 9.05 4.04 2.26
N ARG A 235 8.61 4.51 1.10
CA ARG A 235 9.26 5.67 0.47
C ARG A 235 9.19 6.84 1.46
N PRO A 236 10.20 7.76 1.51
CA PRO A 236 10.25 8.84 2.48
C PRO A 236 8.97 9.69 2.59
N LEU A 237 8.26 9.88 1.47
CA LEU A 237 6.98 10.61 1.43
C LEU A 237 5.79 9.82 1.99
N ASN A 238 5.99 8.54 2.33
CA ASN A 238 4.97 7.65 2.89
C ASN A 238 5.20 7.37 4.38
N SER A 239 5.96 8.24 5.09
CA SER A 239 6.18 8.07 6.53
C SER A 239 4.86 7.97 7.29
N THR A 240 4.86 7.24 8.40
CA THR A 240 3.69 7.06 9.27
C THR A 240 3.13 8.39 9.75
N HIS A 241 4.00 9.34 10.14
CA HIS A 241 3.58 10.68 10.52
C HIS A 241 2.73 11.38 9.46
N ARG A 242 3.18 11.35 8.21
CA ARG A 242 2.42 11.96 7.10
C ARG A 242 1.09 11.25 6.85
N ARG A 243 1.03 9.94 7.09
CA ARG A 243 -0.22 9.17 6.94
C ARG A 243 -1.21 9.45 8.03
N LEU A 244 -0.75 9.57 9.28
CA LEU A 244 -1.58 10.03 10.39
C LEU A 244 -2.09 11.46 10.17
N ALA A 245 -1.19 12.37 9.80
CA ALA A 245 -1.58 13.73 9.46
C ALA A 245 -2.63 13.77 8.33
N ALA A 246 -2.50 12.94 7.29
CA ALA A 246 -3.49 12.87 6.23
C ALA A 246 -4.86 12.41 6.74
N GLY A 247 -4.90 11.43 7.63
CA GLY A 247 -6.12 10.97 8.28
C GLY A 247 -6.79 12.06 9.11
N LEU A 248 -6.00 12.74 9.95
CA LEU A 248 -6.46 13.86 10.77
C LEU A 248 -7.05 14.98 9.92
N GLU A 249 -6.33 15.42 8.89
CA GLU A 249 -6.79 16.48 7.98
C GLU A 249 -8.08 16.10 7.23
N LEU A 250 -8.27 14.83 6.87
CA LEU A 250 -9.53 14.36 6.28
C LEU A 250 -10.69 14.46 7.27
N LEU A 251 -10.46 14.10 8.54
CA LEU A 251 -11.46 14.20 9.58
C LEU A 251 -11.82 15.65 9.89
N GLU A 252 -10.83 16.53 9.99
CA GLU A 252 -11.06 17.97 10.20
C GLU A 252 -11.80 18.61 9.01
N ALA A 253 -11.40 18.30 7.76
CA ALA A 253 -12.06 18.81 6.55
C ALA A 253 -13.52 18.37 6.45
N SER A 254 -13.85 17.17 6.93
CA SER A 254 -15.22 16.65 7.00
C SER A 254 -15.98 17.09 8.25
N LYS A 255 -15.37 17.94 9.10
CA LYS A 255 -15.93 18.36 10.41
C LYS A 255 -16.32 17.14 11.26
N TRP A 256 -15.48 16.11 11.27
CA TRP A 256 -15.66 14.86 12.01
C TRP A 256 -16.88 14.03 11.61
N ASN A 257 -17.54 14.40 10.50
CA ASN A 257 -18.65 13.67 9.89
C ASN A 257 -18.29 13.21 8.47
N LEU A 258 -17.24 12.39 8.36
CA LEU A 258 -16.75 11.90 7.06
C LEU A 258 -17.84 11.14 6.29
N HIS A 259 -18.66 10.33 6.98
CA HIS A 259 -19.78 9.62 6.38
C HIS A 259 -20.79 10.58 5.74
N GLY A 260 -21.36 11.51 6.52
CA GLY A 260 -22.33 12.47 6.02
C GLY A 260 -21.77 13.36 4.90
N TRP A 261 -20.49 13.72 5.00
CA TRP A 261 -19.81 14.48 3.95
C TRP A 261 -19.73 13.73 2.62
N LEU A 262 -19.32 12.45 2.63
CA LEU A 262 -19.25 11.63 1.40
C LEU A 262 -20.63 11.37 0.80
N VAL A 263 -21.64 11.11 1.62
CA VAL A 263 -23.03 10.94 1.16
C VAL A 263 -23.57 12.25 0.57
N GLY A 264 -23.27 13.39 1.20
CA GLY A 264 -23.63 14.71 0.67
C GLY A 264 -23.00 15.01 -0.69
N LEU A 265 -21.73 14.64 -0.89
CA LEU A 265 -21.07 14.74 -2.19
C LEU A 265 -21.71 13.83 -3.24
N ALA A 266 -22.14 12.64 -2.83
CA ALA A 266 -22.84 11.72 -3.72
C ALA A 266 -24.22 12.26 -4.13
N ALA A 267 -24.94 12.87 -3.22
CA ALA A 267 -26.24 13.51 -3.52
C ALA A 267 -26.11 14.74 -4.43
N ALA A 268 -24.96 15.42 -4.40
CA ALA A 268 -24.71 16.58 -5.29
C ALA A 268 -24.25 16.18 -6.70
N ALA A 269 -23.85 14.94 -6.93
CA ALA A 269 -23.39 14.45 -8.22
C ALA A 269 -24.58 14.09 -9.11
N THR A 270 -24.52 14.51 -10.39
CA THR A 270 -25.55 14.21 -11.39
C THR A 270 -25.17 13.02 -12.29
N THR A 271 -23.89 12.66 -12.32
CA THR A 271 -23.37 11.52 -13.09
C THR A 271 -22.34 10.73 -12.27
N ALA A 272 -22.17 9.46 -12.59
CA ALA A 272 -21.16 8.61 -11.97
C ALA A 272 -19.71 9.15 -12.14
N SER A 273 -19.41 9.75 -13.29
CA SER A 273 -18.10 10.39 -13.54
C SER A 273 -17.90 11.62 -12.64
N GLN A 274 -18.93 12.46 -12.48
CA GLN A 274 -18.90 13.60 -11.57
C GLN A 274 -18.75 13.14 -10.12
N LEU A 275 -19.46 12.09 -9.72
CA LEU A 275 -19.32 11.48 -8.40
C LEU A 275 -17.87 11.06 -8.12
N ALA A 276 -17.27 10.27 -9.02
CA ALA A 276 -15.88 9.83 -8.88
C ALA A 276 -14.90 11.01 -8.80
N HIS A 277 -15.14 12.06 -9.58
CA HIS A 277 -14.33 13.29 -9.55
C HIS A 277 -14.46 14.03 -8.22
N LEU A 278 -15.68 14.32 -7.77
CA LEU A 278 -15.94 15.04 -6.51
C LEU A 278 -15.33 14.28 -5.32
N LEU A 279 -15.57 12.98 -5.23
CA LEU A 279 -15.01 12.15 -4.17
C LEU A 279 -13.48 12.13 -4.19
N ARG A 280 -12.86 12.02 -5.36
CA ARG A 280 -11.40 12.04 -5.48
C ARG A 280 -10.80 13.39 -5.09
N GLU A 281 -11.43 14.49 -5.47
CA GLU A 281 -10.93 15.83 -5.11
C GLU A 281 -11.17 16.14 -3.63
N SER A 282 -12.24 15.65 -3.02
CA SER A 282 -12.49 15.79 -1.59
C SER A 282 -11.41 15.15 -0.71
N LEU A 283 -10.72 14.11 -1.20
CA LEU A 283 -9.58 13.50 -0.53
C LEU A 283 -8.28 14.33 -0.62
N ARG A 284 -8.32 15.52 -1.22
CA ARG A 284 -7.17 16.40 -1.35
C ARG A 284 -7.06 17.27 -0.10
N VAL A 285 -6.17 16.88 0.79
CA VAL A 285 -5.88 17.62 2.03
C VAL A 285 -4.60 18.40 1.90
N ARG A 286 -4.55 19.57 2.57
CA ARG A 286 -3.36 20.41 2.72
C ARG A 286 -2.96 20.44 4.18
N SER A 287 -1.66 20.48 4.44
CA SER A 287 -1.12 20.51 5.79
C SER A 287 0.29 21.05 5.78
N ARG A 288 0.74 21.57 6.93
CA ARG A 288 2.16 21.86 7.16
C ARG A 288 3.07 20.63 6.98
N TRP A 289 2.54 19.42 7.10
CA TRP A 289 3.23 18.17 6.85
C TRP A 289 3.66 17.97 5.39
N GLU A 290 3.25 18.84 4.47
CA GLU A 290 3.73 18.80 3.08
C GLU A 290 5.25 19.02 2.99
N ALA A 291 5.83 19.76 3.93
CA ALA A 291 7.27 20.04 3.99
C ALA A 291 8.06 19.06 4.90
N PHE A 292 7.39 18.15 5.62
CA PHE A 292 8.02 17.32 6.63
C PHE A 292 7.70 15.83 6.44
N ARG A 293 8.64 14.96 6.83
CA ARG A 293 8.46 13.51 6.92
C ARG A 293 8.12 13.07 8.35
N THR A 294 8.82 13.67 9.31
CA THR A 294 8.65 13.50 10.75
C THR A 294 8.80 14.87 11.40
N PHE A 295 8.59 15.00 12.69
CA PHE A 295 8.84 16.24 13.43
C PHE A 295 10.31 16.72 13.36
N GLY A 296 11.25 15.81 13.11
CA GLY A 296 12.68 16.12 13.02
C GLY A 296 13.25 16.13 11.60
N ALA A 297 12.47 15.75 10.59
CA ALA A 297 13.00 15.57 9.24
C ALA A 297 12.11 16.18 8.15
N ARG A 298 12.70 17.06 7.35
CA ARG A 298 12.04 17.71 6.20
C ARG A 298 12.02 16.83 4.97
N THR A 299 11.10 17.11 4.06
CA THR A 299 11.13 16.61 2.69
C THR A 299 12.09 17.46 1.85
N SER A 300 12.67 16.88 0.80
CA SER A 300 13.52 17.63 -0.15
C SER A 300 12.75 18.72 -0.90
N ARG A 301 11.45 18.49 -1.12
CA ARG A 301 10.49 19.44 -1.70
C ARG A 301 9.13 19.22 -1.04
N PRO A 302 8.32 20.27 -0.85
CA PRO A 302 6.95 20.12 -0.38
C PRO A 302 6.17 19.15 -1.30
N ALA A 303 5.44 18.24 -0.68
CA ALA A 303 4.66 17.23 -1.41
C ALA A 303 3.32 17.02 -0.70
N THR A 304 2.25 16.90 -1.48
CA THR A 304 0.92 16.61 -0.94
C THR A 304 0.91 15.34 -0.10
N LEU A 305 0.13 15.31 0.96
CA LEU A 305 -0.01 14.14 1.83
C LEU A 305 -0.61 12.96 1.09
N LEU A 306 -1.63 13.23 0.27
CA LEU A 306 -2.30 12.23 -0.58
C LEU A 306 -2.14 12.63 -2.05
N GLY A 307 -1.17 12.05 -2.73
CA GLY A 307 -0.98 12.22 -4.17
C GLY A 307 -2.16 11.64 -4.98
N ALA A 308 -2.26 12.00 -6.27
CA ALA A 308 -3.37 11.59 -7.14
C ALA A 308 -3.59 10.08 -7.15
N CYS A 309 -2.53 9.28 -7.30
CA CYS A 309 -2.63 7.81 -7.30
C CYS A 309 -3.18 7.29 -5.96
N ARG A 310 -2.75 7.89 -4.83
CA ARG A 310 -3.23 7.44 -3.51
C ARG A 310 -4.69 7.80 -3.26
N ARG A 311 -5.13 8.97 -3.71
CA ARG A 311 -6.54 9.36 -3.66
C ARG A 311 -7.40 8.41 -4.50
N GLN A 312 -6.89 8.00 -5.65
CA GLN A 312 -7.58 7.03 -6.52
C GLN A 312 -7.62 5.63 -5.87
N ASP A 313 -6.55 5.21 -5.19
CA ASP A 313 -6.55 3.97 -4.41
C ASP A 313 -7.60 3.98 -3.29
N LEU A 314 -7.68 5.08 -2.52
CA LEU A 314 -8.69 5.25 -1.47
C LEU A 314 -10.11 5.25 -2.05
N LEU A 315 -10.31 5.93 -3.18
CA LEU A 315 -11.60 5.97 -3.87
C LEU A 315 -12.08 4.55 -4.22
N VAL A 316 -11.22 3.75 -4.87
CA VAL A 316 -11.56 2.40 -5.36
C VAL A 316 -11.66 1.37 -4.24
N ASN A 317 -10.83 1.49 -3.20
CA ASN A 317 -10.74 0.45 -2.19
C ASN A 317 -11.55 0.72 -0.92
N VAL A 318 -11.94 1.97 -0.66
CA VAL A 318 -12.66 2.38 0.56
C VAL A 318 -13.91 3.17 0.25
N VAL A 319 -13.80 4.33 -0.44
CA VAL A 319 -14.88 5.30 -0.50
C VAL A 319 -16.07 4.80 -1.32
N LEU A 320 -15.84 4.31 -2.55
CA LEU A 320 -16.93 3.78 -3.38
C LEU A 320 -17.55 2.51 -2.79
N PRO A 321 -16.78 1.51 -2.31
CA PRO A 321 -17.35 0.37 -1.59
C PRO A 321 -18.17 0.80 -0.35
N PHE A 322 -17.72 1.83 0.39
CA PHE A 322 -18.43 2.35 1.54
C PHE A 322 -19.78 2.98 1.17
N LEU A 323 -19.84 3.77 0.09
CA LEU A 323 -21.11 4.34 -0.38
C LEU A 323 -22.12 3.26 -0.80
N VAL A 324 -21.65 2.20 -1.47
CA VAL A 324 -22.51 1.05 -1.78
C VAL A 324 -23.00 0.35 -0.50
N ALA A 325 -22.10 0.10 0.46
CA ALA A 325 -22.45 -0.51 1.74
C ALA A 325 -23.48 0.35 2.51
N SER A 326 -23.27 1.67 2.52
CA SER A 326 -24.18 2.64 3.16
C SER A 326 -25.55 2.66 2.47
N GLY A 327 -25.57 2.73 1.14
CA GLY A 327 -26.83 2.71 0.37
C GLY A 327 -27.62 1.41 0.57
N ARG A 328 -26.95 0.26 0.53
CA ARG A 328 -27.58 -1.04 0.82
C ARG A 328 -28.17 -1.10 2.25
N ARG A 329 -27.46 -0.53 3.22
CA ARG A 329 -27.92 -0.49 4.61
C ARG A 329 -29.13 0.43 4.83
N SER A 330 -29.15 1.58 4.18
CA SER A 330 -30.25 2.56 4.28
C SER A 330 -31.41 2.27 3.34
N GLY A 331 -31.29 1.32 2.42
CA GLY A 331 -32.26 1.08 1.35
C GLY A 331 -32.19 2.09 0.20
N ASP A 332 -31.15 2.93 0.16
CA ASP A 332 -30.89 3.87 -0.94
C ASP A 332 -30.22 3.15 -2.11
N THR A 333 -31.05 2.56 -2.96
CA THR A 333 -30.59 1.82 -4.14
C THR A 333 -29.97 2.73 -5.19
N ALA A 334 -30.38 4.00 -5.26
CA ALA A 334 -29.82 4.98 -6.20
C ALA A 334 -28.36 5.31 -5.86
N LEU A 335 -28.06 5.55 -4.58
CA LEU A 335 -26.71 5.75 -4.09
C LEU A 335 -25.83 4.54 -4.40
N ALA A 336 -26.30 3.32 -4.11
CA ALA A 336 -25.55 2.09 -4.37
C ALA A 336 -25.27 1.88 -5.86
N ALA A 337 -26.25 2.12 -6.71
CA ALA A 337 -26.10 2.00 -8.17
C ALA A 337 -25.10 3.05 -8.72
N SER A 338 -25.25 4.32 -8.34
CA SER A 338 -24.37 5.40 -8.79
C SER A 338 -22.91 5.18 -8.35
N ALA A 339 -22.68 4.72 -7.13
CA ALA A 339 -21.34 4.41 -6.64
C ALA A 339 -20.72 3.19 -7.34
N THR A 340 -21.52 2.18 -7.70
CA THR A 340 -21.05 1.02 -8.48
C THR A 340 -20.71 1.43 -9.92
N GLU A 341 -21.52 2.25 -10.55
CA GLU A 341 -21.25 2.79 -11.87
C GLU A 341 -19.98 3.67 -11.85
N ALA A 342 -19.84 4.53 -10.85
CA ALA A 342 -18.64 5.33 -10.65
C ALA A 342 -17.38 4.46 -10.54
N TYR A 343 -17.45 3.35 -9.80
CA TYR A 343 -16.33 2.39 -9.70
C TYR A 343 -15.94 1.81 -11.07
N CYS A 344 -16.92 1.41 -11.88
CA CYS A 344 -16.67 0.88 -13.22
C CYS A 344 -16.06 1.92 -14.18
N GLY A 345 -16.27 3.20 -13.93
CA GLY A 345 -15.73 4.30 -14.72
C GLY A 345 -14.38 4.85 -14.25
N VAL A 346 -13.80 4.33 -13.14
CA VAL A 346 -12.50 4.81 -12.65
C VAL A 346 -11.39 4.41 -13.62
N PRO A 347 -10.54 5.37 -14.07
CA PRO A 347 -9.39 5.07 -14.92
C PRO A 347 -8.42 4.06 -14.26
N PRO A 348 -7.51 3.43 -15.05
CA PRO A 348 -6.55 2.49 -14.51
C PRO A 348 -5.75 3.06 -13.34
N LEU A 349 -5.56 2.23 -12.30
CA LEU A 349 -4.69 2.52 -11.16
C LEU A 349 -3.23 2.40 -11.57
N GLN A 350 -2.35 2.99 -10.75
CA GLN A 350 -0.91 2.80 -10.91
C GLN A 350 -0.55 1.32 -10.83
N ASN A 351 0.33 0.87 -11.73
CA ASN A 351 0.85 -0.49 -11.72
C ASN A 351 1.52 -0.82 -10.38
N ASN A 352 1.31 -2.04 -9.93
CA ASN A 352 1.95 -2.60 -8.75
C ASN A 352 2.43 -4.02 -9.06
N ARG A 353 3.26 -4.57 -8.19
CA ARG A 353 3.85 -5.90 -8.37
C ARG A 353 2.81 -6.98 -8.65
N VAL A 354 1.73 -7.03 -7.86
CA VAL A 354 0.68 -8.06 -8.00
C VAL A 354 -0.01 -7.96 -9.36
N LEU A 355 -0.32 -6.73 -9.81
CA LEU A 355 -0.90 -6.50 -11.14
C LEU A 355 0.06 -6.94 -12.26
N THR A 356 1.35 -6.59 -12.12
CA THR A 356 2.38 -6.99 -13.10
C THR A 356 2.49 -8.52 -13.18
N GLU A 357 2.56 -9.20 -12.05
CA GLU A 357 2.61 -10.67 -11.97
C GLU A 357 1.35 -11.30 -12.59
N ALA A 358 0.16 -10.78 -12.28
CA ALA A 358 -1.10 -11.24 -12.85
C ALA A 358 -1.13 -11.07 -14.37
N VAL A 359 -0.70 -9.91 -14.90
CA VAL A 359 -0.59 -9.65 -16.33
C VAL A 359 0.30 -10.68 -17.01
N HIS A 360 1.50 -10.91 -16.47
CA HIS A 360 2.42 -11.92 -17.02
C HIS A 360 1.88 -13.34 -16.94
N ARG A 361 1.06 -13.63 -15.95
CA ARG A 361 0.48 -14.95 -15.74
C ARG A 361 -0.64 -15.25 -16.72
N PHE A 362 -1.49 -14.28 -17.02
CA PHE A 362 -2.71 -14.48 -17.81
C PHE A 362 -2.62 -13.99 -19.25
N LEU A 363 -1.89 -12.91 -19.51
CA LEU A 363 -1.91 -12.25 -20.83
C LEU A 363 -0.63 -12.52 -21.62
N VAL A 364 -0.81 -13.06 -22.81
CA VAL A 364 0.27 -13.27 -23.80
C VAL A 364 -0.18 -12.67 -25.13
N PRO A 365 0.55 -11.67 -25.68
CA PRO A 365 1.69 -10.99 -25.03
C PRO A 365 1.21 -10.06 -23.90
N PRO A 366 2.07 -9.73 -22.91
CA PRO A 366 1.71 -8.84 -21.80
C PRO A 366 1.27 -7.44 -22.22
N SER A 367 1.68 -6.98 -23.43
CA SER A 367 1.24 -5.72 -24.02
C SER A 367 -0.28 -5.63 -24.25
N ARG A 368 -1.00 -6.76 -24.34
CA ARG A 368 -2.47 -6.81 -24.39
C ARG A 368 -3.13 -6.13 -23.18
N ALA A 369 -2.41 -6.04 -22.05
CA ALA A 369 -2.91 -5.37 -20.86
C ALA A 369 -3.38 -3.93 -21.12
N ALA A 370 -2.73 -3.20 -22.04
CA ALA A 370 -3.11 -1.84 -22.39
C ALA A 370 -4.52 -1.73 -23.00
N VAL A 371 -4.97 -2.79 -23.66
CA VAL A 371 -6.30 -2.86 -24.29
C VAL A 371 -7.32 -3.49 -23.33
N VAL A 372 -6.96 -4.60 -22.69
CA VAL A 372 -7.88 -5.42 -21.90
C VAL A 372 -8.16 -4.81 -20.51
N LEU A 373 -7.19 -4.08 -19.93
CA LEU A 373 -7.31 -3.44 -18.61
C LEU A 373 -7.63 -1.95 -18.77
N GLY A 374 -8.75 -1.63 -19.40
CA GLY A 374 -9.15 -0.24 -19.70
C GLY A 374 -9.49 0.62 -18.50
N GLY A 375 -9.73 0.02 -17.32
CA GLY A 375 -10.10 0.71 -16.09
C GLY A 375 -9.61 0.01 -14.82
N ALA A 376 -9.87 0.65 -13.70
CA ALA A 376 -9.56 0.10 -12.38
C ALA A 376 -10.32 -1.20 -12.10
N CYS A 377 -11.54 -1.32 -12.62
CA CYS A 377 -12.37 -2.51 -12.43
C CYS A 377 -11.72 -3.74 -13.07
N GLU A 378 -11.28 -3.67 -14.31
CA GLU A 378 -10.59 -4.76 -15.01
C GLU A 378 -9.25 -5.10 -14.35
N GLN A 379 -8.50 -4.09 -13.87
CA GLN A 379 -7.28 -4.33 -13.10
C GLN A 379 -7.56 -5.06 -11.77
N GLN A 380 -8.62 -4.69 -11.06
CA GLN A 380 -9.04 -5.39 -9.86
C GLN A 380 -9.49 -6.82 -10.17
N GLY A 381 -10.10 -7.04 -11.33
CA GLY A 381 -10.54 -8.34 -11.78
C GLY A 381 -9.38 -9.31 -12.05
N ILE A 382 -8.36 -8.89 -12.79
CA ILE A 382 -7.20 -9.75 -13.04
C ILE A 382 -6.43 -10.06 -11.73
N ILE A 383 -6.38 -9.09 -10.80
CA ILE A 383 -5.80 -9.31 -9.46
C ILE A 383 -6.63 -10.33 -8.68
N GLU A 384 -7.97 -10.27 -8.78
CA GLU A 384 -8.85 -11.23 -8.11
C GLU A 384 -8.62 -12.64 -8.63
N LEU A 385 -8.64 -12.82 -9.94
CA LEU A 385 -8.37 -14.12 -10.54
C LEU A 385 -6.99 -14.66 -10.19
N TYR A 386 -5.97 -13.78 -10.17
CA TYR A 386 -4.62 -14.17 -9.80
C TYR A 386 -4.54 -14.66 -8.35
N ARG A 387 -5.19 -13.95 -7.42
CA ARG A 387 -5.21 -14.31 -6.00
C ARG A 387 -5.99 -15.59 -5.76
N SER A 388 -7.17 -15.70 -6.35
CA SER A 388 -8.08 -16.81 -6.10
C SER A 388 -7.61 -18.13 -6.74
N PHE A 389 -6.94 -18.06 -7.88
CA PHE A 389 -6.59 -19.27 -8.64
C PHE A 389 -5.09 -19.54 -8.76
N CYS A 390 -4.25 -18.52 -8.72
CA CYS A 390 -2.80 -18.71 -8.89
C CYS A 390 -2.01 -18.69 -7.58
N LEU A 391 -2.51 -17.98 -6.55
CA LEU A 391 -1.82 -17.89 -5.25
C LEU A 391 -2.43 -18.80 -4.17
N SER A 392 -3.73 -19.10 -4.25
CA SER A 392 -4.42 -19.91 -3.24
C SER A 392 -4.39 -21.41 -3.53
N LEU A 393 -4.19 -21.82 -4.79
CA LEU A 393 -4.01 -23.21 -5.15
C LEU A 393 -2.53 -23.55 -5.08
N GLU A 394 -2.16 -24.42 -4.17
CA GLU A 394 -0.78 -24.91 -3.99
C GLU A 394 -0.22 -25.68 -5.18
N SER A 395 -1.02 -25.90 -6.20
CA SER A 395 -0.62 -26.71 -7.33
C SER A 395 -0.57 -25.95 -8.63
N ALA A 396 0.26 -26.45 -9.49
CA ALA A 396 0.33 -26.15 -10.90
C ALA A 396 -1.10 -26.03 -11.51
N CYS A 397 -1.19 -25.34 -12.63
CA CYS A 397 -2.42 -25.10 -13.38
C CYS A 397 -3.27 -26.36 -13.71
N GLU A 398 -2.86 -27.52 -13.28
CA GLU A 398 -3.50 -28.82 -13.56
C GLU A 398 -4.97 -28.91 -13.12
N ASN A 399 -5.33 -28.24 -12.03
CA ASN A 399 -6.71 -28.22 -11.51
C ASN A 399 -7.40 -26.86 -11.69
N CYS A 400 -6.79 -25.95 -12.41
CA CYS A 400 -7.33 -24.61 -12.62
C CYS A 400 -8.51 -24.67 -13.62
N PRO A 401 -9.66 -24.03 -13.32
CA PRO A 401 -10.82 -24.04 -14.22
C PRO A 401 -10.59 -23.26 -15.53
N PHE A 402 -9.52 -22.44 -15.56
CA PHE A 402 -9.15 -21.66 -16.75
C PHE A 402 -8.20 -22.40 -17.70
N VAL A 403 -7.79 -23.61 -17.39
CA VAL A 403 -6.98 -24.45 -18.27
C VAL A 403 -7.90 -25.42 -18.97
N GLN A 404 -8.08 -25.27 -20.28
CA GLN A 404 -8.81 -26.28 -21.06
C GLN A 404 -7.96 -27.53 -21.10
N ARG A 405 -8.51 -28.62 -20.57
CA ARG A 405 -7.92 -29.93 -20.75
C ARG A 405 -8.41 -30.46 -22.11
N ASP A 406 -7.48 -30.82 -22.96
CA ASP A 406 -7.79 -31.69 -24.12
C ASP A 406 -8.36 -33.01 -23.62
N SER A 407 -9.64 -33.05 -23.30
CA SER A 407 -10.40 -34.25 -23.08
C SER A 407 -11.86 -33.98 -23.41
N VAL A 408 -12.31 -34.72 -24.41
CA VAL A 408 -13.69 -35.04 -24.71
C VAL A 408 -14.46 -35.28 -23.41
N ALA A 409 -15.09 -34.26 -22.85
CA ALA A 409 -16.14 -34.39 -21.86
C ALA A 409 -16.99 -33.12 -21.86
N GLN A 410 -18.26 -33.34 -22.08
CA GLN A 410 -19.35 -32.36 -22.23
C GLN A 410 -19.33 -31.21 -21.22
N PRO A 411 -19.80 -30.02 -21.59
CA PRO A 411 -19.91 -28.90 -20.68
C PRO A 411 -20.87 -29.24 -19.53
N ARG A 412 -20.36 -29.22 -18.29
CA ARG A 412 -21.25 -29.17 -17.14
C ARG A 412 -21.92 -27.81 -17.08
N PRO A 413 -23.24 -27.76 -16.88
CA PRO A 413 -23.93 -26.48 -16.76
C PRO A 413 -23.43 -25.74 -15.52
N ALA A 414 -23.43 -24.43 -15.65
CA ALA A 414 -23.05 -23.48 -14.61
C ALA A 414 -23.96 -23.63 -13.37
N GLU A 415 -23.47 -24.31 -12.35
CA GLU A 415 -24.14 -24.45 -11.05
C GLU A 415 -23.44 -23.63 -9.93
N TYR A 416 -22.73 -22.59 -10.25
CA TYR A 416 -22.13 -21.72 -9.23
C TYR A 416 -22.44 -20.26 -9.46
N ILE A 417 -23.73 -19.92 -9.57
CA ILE A 417 -24.25 -18.58 -9.27
C ILE A 417 -25.69 -18.76 -8.77
N SER A 418 -25.85 -18.97 -7.49
CA SER A 418 -27.07 -18.65 -6.75
C SER A 418 -26.69 -18.09 -5.38
#